data_9a84deff51ab1f11b57cb0410dc66103
#
_entry.id   9a84deff51ab1f11b57cb0410dc66103
#
_cell.length_a   1.000
_cell.length_b   1.000
_cell.length_c   1.000
_cell.angle_alpha   90.00
_cell.angle_beta   90.00
_cell.angle_gamma   90.00
#
_symmetry.space_group_name_H-M   'P 1'
#
loop_
_entity.id
_entity.type
_entity.pdbx_description
1 polymer ?
#
loop_
_entity_poly.entity_id
_entity_poly.type
_entity_poly.pdbx_seq_one_letter_code
_entity_poly.pdbx_strand_id
1 'polypeptide(L)'
;MRSLHPLLTYIQRAAKSFERQQLRILWPYALGICLLSPTIVCAQGREITFISNQANDDDPQKQYFINMLALALEKRGSQYPSVNLRPLNLSMSQSQQFDELEKGEIDVLWSMTSIERETKAMPVRIPLLKGLMGYRVFVIRPSEQMLFTQLDTTAALKQLVAIQGNDWPDTQILASNGFQVKTTEHIDEMMLLLQQGKVDYFPRSVMEAWSELQRDDAKGLVIEQKHLLIYPTAIYFFVNQNNQVLARQLEIGLRNAIDDGSFDRLFSNNPNHREVFQRLNIDTRKIHVLDNPLLPPETPIKDKSLFFGY
;
A
#
# COMPACT_ATOMS: atom_id res chain seq x y z
N MET A 1 16.97 -16.35 14.98
CA MET A 1 16.84 -14.91 15.26
C MET A 1 17.70 -14.15 14.25
N ARG A 2 17.12 -13.71 13.14
CA ARG A 2 17.82 -12.88 12.13
C ARG A 2 17.51 -11.43 12.47
N SER A 3 18.56 -10.61 12.59
CA SER A 3 18.46 -9.21 13.04
C SER A 3 17.67 -8.36 12.06
N LEU A 4 16.70 -7.60 12.57
CA LEU A 4 15.94 -6.59 11.86
C LEU A 4 16.74 -5.30 11.57
N HIS A 5 18.07 -5.40 11.64
CA HIS A 5 19.03 -4.33 11.41
C HIS A 5 18.91 -3.57 10.06
N PRO A 6 18.36 -4.18 8.96
CA PRO A 6 18.22 -3.47 7.68
C PRO A 6 17.25 -2.28 7.71
N LEU A 7 16.20 -2.34 8.53
CA LEU A 7 15.18 -1.27 8.59
C LEU A 7 15.75 0.04 9.17
N LEU A 8 16.49 -0.08 10.27
CA LEU A 8 17.13 1.07 10.92
C LEU A 8 18.24 1.69 10.04
N THR A 9 19.02 0.88 9.33
CA THR A 9 20.10 1.33 8.46
C THR A 9 19.58 2.10 7.23
N TYR A 10 18.43 1.71 6.70
CA TYR A 10 17.79 2.40 5.59
C TYR A 10 17.29 3.80 5.98
N ILE A 11 16.63 3.92 7.13
CA ILE A 11 16.12 5.19 7.67
C ILE A 11 17.27 6.18 7.91
N GLN A 12 18.40 5.70 8.46
CA GLN A 12 19.57 6.55 8.72
C GLN A 12 20.30 7.00 7.44
N ARG A 13 20.27 6.20 6.37
CA ARG A 13 20.86 6.57 5.07
C ARG A 13 20.01 7.58 4.29
N ALA A 14 18.70 7.44 4.34
CA ALA A 14 17.79 8.38 3.68
C ALA A 14 17.86 9.81 4.28
N ALA A 15 18.07 9.92 5.59
CA ALA A 15 18.22 11.21 6.27
C ALA A 15 19.53 11.95 5.92
N LYS A 16 20.61 11.24 5.59
CA LYS A 16 21.92 11.85 5.30
C LYS A 16 22.10 12.35 3.86
N SER A 17 21.27 11.94 2.91
CA SER A 17 21.37 12.38 1.51
C SER A 17 20.75 13.76 1.24
N PHE A 18 20.06 14.35 2.22
CA PHE A 18 19.29 15.60 2.03
C PHE A 18 20.12 16.88 2.12
N GLU A 19 21.38 16.83 2.57
CA GLU A 19 22.16 18.07 2.86
C GLU A 19 23.04 18.61 1.71
N ARG A 20 23.04 18.01 0.53
CA ARG A 20 24.04 18.37 -0.51
C ARG A 20 23.51 18.64 -1.92
N GLN A 21 22.47 19.43 -2.13
CA GLN A 21 22.28 20.03 -3.45
C GLN A 21 21.38 21.27 -3.41
N GLN A 22 21.97 22.38 -3.12
CA GLN A 22 21.51 23.71 -3.57
C GLN A 22 22.62 24.34 -4.40
N LEU A 23 22.26 24.94 -5.54
CA LEU A 23 22.95 25.90 -6.40
C LEU A 23 23.28 25.44 -7.84
N ARG A 24 22.57 25.97 -8.81
CA ARG A 24 22.94 27.12 -9.67
C ARG A 24 22.03 27.23 -10.88
N ILE A 25 21.36 28.37 -10.97
CA ILE A 25 20.65 28.89 -12.14
C ILE A 25 21.57 29.87 -12.83
N LEU A 26 21.65 29.86 -14.17
CA LEU A 26 21.99 31.03 -14.99
C LEU A 26 21.38 30.90 -16.41
N TRP A 27 20.59 31.87 -16.77
CA TRP A 27 20.10 32.29 -18.10
C TRP A 27 21.15 33.14 -18.77
N PRO A 28 21.14 33.54 -20.11
CA PRO A 28 20.02 34.03 -20.91
C PRO A 28 20.08 33.94 -22.48
N TYR A 29 19.05 34.57 -23.16
CA TYR A 29 18.90 35.13 -24.52
C TYR A 29 18.55 34.16 -25.67
N ALA A 30 17.53 34.33 -26.43
CA ALA A 30 16.60 35.26 -27.04
C ALA A 30 16.73 35.28 -28.60
N LEU A 31 15.57 35.38 -29.26
CA LEU A 31 15.25 35.85 -30.60
C LEU A 31 15.34 34.95 -31.82
N GLY A 32 14.18 34.80 -32.49
CA GLY A 32 14.05 34.44 -33.91
C GLY A 32 12.65 33.99 -34.33
N ILE A 33 11.84 34.89 -34.83
CA ILE A 33 10.48 34.72 -35.33
C ILE A 33 10.43 33.93 -36.63
N CYS A 34 9.55 32.92 -36.73
CA CYS A 34 8.90 32.54 -37.98
C CYS A 34 7.51 31.98 -37.72
N LEU A 35 6.49 32.72 -38.12
CA LEU A 35 5.06 32.34 -38.09
C LEU A 35 4.78 31.27 -39.16
N LEU A 36 4.79 30.02 -38.77
CA LEU A 36 4.03 28.97 -39.40
C LEU A 36 3.13 28.42 -38.30
N SER A 37 1.85 28.76 -38.38
CA SER A 37 0.86 28.22 -37.46
C SER A 37 0.72 26.71 -37.69
N PRO A 38 1.35 25.85 -36.87
CA PRO A 38 0.94 24.46 -36.86
C PRO A 38 -0.43 24.46 -36.19
N THR A 39 -1.41 23.91 -36.85
CA THR A 39 -2.61 23.39 -36.20
C THR A 39 -2.12 22.46 -35.09
N ILE A 40 -2.11 22.97 -33.86
CA ILE A 40 -1.91 22.16 -32.68
C ILE A 40 -3.13 21.23 -32.62
N VAL A 41 -3.02 20.07 -33.25
CA VAL A 41 -3.83 18.93 -32.90
C VAL A 41 -3.43 18.65 -31.44
N CYS A 42 -4.21 19.17 -30.51
CA CYS A 42 -4.16 18.72 -29.12
C CYS A 42 -4.41 17.20 -29.19
N ALA A 43 -3.33 16.42 -29.19
CA ALA A 43 -3.43 15.02 -28.90
C ALA A 43 -4.03 14.96 -27.49
N GLN A 44 -5.32 14.68 -27.38
CA GLN A 44 -5.97 14.38 -26.10
C GLN A 44 -5.14 13.23 -25.50
N GLY A 45 -4.37 13.56 -24.45
CA GLY A 45 -3.56 12.57 -23.77
C GLY A 45 -4.48 11.41 -23.35
N ARG A 46 -4.02 10.19 -23.55
CA ARG A 46 -4.75 8.99 -23.11
C ARG A 46 -5.06 9.15 -21.62
N GLU A 47 -6.30 8.92 -21.22
CA GLU A 47 -6.67 8.85 -19.81
C GLU A 47 -6.34 7.48 -19.24
N ILE A 48 -5.92 7.45 -17.98
CA ILE A 48 -5.78 6.24 -17.16
C ILE A 48 -6.76 6.38 -16.00
N THR A 49 -7.74 5.50 -15.97
CA THR A 49 -8.85 5.50 -15.01
C THR A 49 -8.57 4.57 -13.83
N PHE A 50 -8.98 5.00 -12.63
CA PHE A 50 -8.90 4.20 -11.40
C PHE A 50 -10.03 4.58 -10.43
N ILE A 51 -10.37 3.67 -9.51
CA ILE A 51 -11.39 3.94 -8.49
C ILE A 51 -10.82 4.86 -7.41
N SER A 52 -11.58 5.90 -7.11
CA SER A 52 -11.35 6.82 -6.01
C SER A 52 -12.67 7.02 -5.27
N ASN A 53 -12.72 6.73 -3.97
CA ASN A 53 -13.88 7.03 -3.15
C ASN A 53 -13.72 8.45 -2.58
N GLN A 54 -14.64 9.38 -2.87
CA GLN A 54 -14.61 10.76 -2.38
C GLN A 54 -14.61 10.86 -0.85
N ALA A 55 -15.28 9.92 -0.16
CA ALA A 55 -15.34 9.93 1.29
C ALA A 55 -13.94 9.85 1.98
N ASN A 56 -12.89 9.49 1.22
CA ASN A 56 -11.53 9.34 1.69
C ASN A 56 -10.53 10.13 0.83
N ASP A 57 -10.91 11.26 0.27
CA ASP A 57 -10.00 12.06 -0.61
C ASP A 57 -8.78 12.58 0.15
N ASP A 58 -8.89 12.80 1.45
CA ASP A 58 -7.79 13.22 2.32
C ASP A 58 -6.99 12.04 2.91
N ASP A 59 -7.27 10.78 2.51
CA ASP A 59 -6.50 9.63 2.98
C ASP A 59 -5.07 9.68 2.41
N PRO A 60 -4.05 9.91 3.26
CA PRO A 60 -2.66 10.02 2.82
C PRO A 60 -2.12 8.75 2.21
N GLN A 61 -2.68 7.57 2.56
CA GLN A 61 -2.29 6.30 1.97
C GLN A 61 -2.80 6.17 0.54
N LYS A 62 -4.05 6.58 0.29
CA LYS A 62 -4.62 6.67 -1.07
C LYS A 62 -3.80 7.62 -1.94
N GLN A 63 -3.49 8.81 -1.42
CA GLN A 63 -2.69 9.80 -2.15
C GLN A 63 -1.28 9.27 -2.48
N TYR A 64 -0.69 8.46 -1.60
CA TYR A 64 0.58 7.79 -1.88
C TYR A 64 0.50 6.89 -3.13
N PHE A 65 -0.53 6.05 -3.25
CA PHE A 65 -0.69 5.18 -4.43
C PHE A 65 -0.92 5.96 -5.72
N ILE A 66 -1.71 7.04 -5.66
CA ILE A 66 -1.92 7.94 -6.81
C ILE A 66 -0.59 8.59 -7.25
N ASN A 67 0.20 9.08 -6.29
CA ASN A 67 1.51 9.68 -6.58
C ASN A 67 2.50 8.64 -7.12
N MET A 68 2.45 7.40 -6.64
CA MET A 68 3.28 6.30 -7.14
C MET A 68 2.88 5.91 -8.57
N LEU A 69 1.59 5.91 -8.88
CA LEU A 69 1.08 5.69 -10.24
C LEU A 69 1.55 6.80 -11.18
N ALA A 70 1.43 8.06 -10.76
CA ALA A 70 1.90 9.21 -11.52
C ALA A 70 3.42 9.12 -11.77
N LEU A 71 4.20 8.78 -10.75
CA LEU A 71 5.64 8.60 -10.85
C LEU A 71 5.99 7.47 -11.86
N ALA A 72 5.32 6.33 -11.77
CA ALA A 72 5.53 5.22 -12.70
C ALA A 72 5.25 5.64 -14.16
N LEU A 73 4.17 6.36 -14.39
CA LEU A 73 3.79 6.85 -15.71
C LEU A 73 4.74 7.96 -16.21
N GLU A 74 5.29 8.78 -15.37
CA GLU A 74 6.32 9.78 -15.72
C GLU A 74 7.64 9.08 -16.12
N LYS A 75 8.09 8.13 -15.30
CA LYS A 75 9.39 7.45 -15.44
C LYS A 75 9.46 6.37 -16.52
N ARG A 76 8.36 6.04 -17.20
CA ARG A 76 8.33 5.02 -18.27
C ARG A 76 9.10 5.43 -19.53
N GLY A 77 9.48 6.73 -19.67
CA GLY A 77 10.28 7.26 -20.75
C GLY A 77 9.48 8.14 -21.72
N SER A 78 10.19 9.05 -22.40
CA SER A 78 9.63 10.06 -23.33
C SER A 78 9.08 9.47 -24.64
N GLN A 79 9.36 8.22 -24.94
CA GLN A 79 8.81 7.50 -26.11
C GLN A 79 7.31 7.22 -26.00
N TYR A 80 6.75 7.32 -24.78
CA TYR A 80 5.33 7.13 -24.55
C TYR A 80 4.61 8.49 -24.47
N PRO A 81 3.43 8.64 -25.10
CA PRO A 81 2.67 9.89 -25.04
C PRO A 81 2.26 10.20 -23.60
N SER A 82 2.06 11.48 -23.30
CA SER A 82 1.53 11.91 -22.00
C SER A 82 0.18 11.25 -21.72
N VAL A 83 -0.10 11.00 -20.43
CA VAL A 83 -1.38 10.47 -19.96
C VAL A 83 -1.91 11.35 -18.83
N ASN A 84 -3.23 11.38 -18.70
CA ASN A 84 -3.92 12.02 -17.59
C ASN A 84 -4.48 10.96 -16.66
N LEU A 85 -4.31 11.14 -15.37
CA LEU A 85 -4.96 10.30 -14.36
C LEU A 85 -6.39 10.78 -14.13
N ARG A 86 -7.35 9.88 -14.25
CA ARG A 86 -8.78 10.19 -14.05
C ARG A 86 -9.38 9.31 -12.96
N PRO A 87 -9.62 9.87 -11.75
CA PRO A 87 -10.32 9.15 -10.70
C PRO A 87 -11.79 8.96 -11.05
N LEU A 88 -12.34 7.78 -10.80
CA LEU A 88 -13.76 7.48 -10.83
C LEU A 88 -14.26 7.40 -9.39
N ASN A 89 -15.17 8.31 -9.03
CA ASN A 89 -15.72 8.44 -7.67
C ASN A 89 -16.82 7.41 -7.43
N LEU A 90 -16.40 6.16 -7.21
CA LEU A 90 -17.28 5.02 -6.97
C LEU A 90 -16.88 4.33 -5.65
N SER A 91 -17.89 3.95 -4.85
CA SER A 91 -17.70 3.12 -3.69
C SER A 91 -17.92 1.66 -4.08
N MET A 92 -16.86 0.86 -3.98
CA MET A 92 -16.87 -0.54 -4.40
C MET A 92 -16.02 -1.39 -3.44
N SER A 93 -16.43 -2.65 -3.22
CA SER A 93 -15.57 -3.64 -2.57
C SER A 93 -14.33 -3.93 -3.44
N GLN A 94 -13.30 -4.56 -2.83
CA GLN A 94 -12.10 -4.90 -3.60
C GLN A 94 -12.43 -5.88 -4.74
N SER A 95 -13.31 -6.84 -4.50
CA SER A 95 -13.74 -7.80 -5.54
C SER A 95 -14.44 -7.11 -6.70
N GLN A 96 -15.33 -6.16 -6.43
CA GLN A 96 -16.01 -5.37 -7.45
C GLN A 96 -15.02 -4.54 -8.30
N GLN A 97 -13.96 -3.99 -7.68
CA GLN A 97 -12.92 -3.28 -8.41
C GLN A 97 -12.18 -4.19 -9.40
N PHE A 98 -11.90 -5.45 -9.02
CA PHE A 98 -11.31 -6.44 -9.94
C PHE A 98 -12.27 -6.78 -11.09
N ASP A 99 -13.56 -6.88 -10.82
CA ASP A 99 -14.58 -7.14 -11.86
C ASP A 99 -14.65 -5.97 -12.86
N GLU A 100 -14.58 -4.71 -12.39
CA GLU A 100 -14.56 -3.53 -13.29
C GLU A 100 -13.24 -3.44 -14.09
N LEU A 101 -12.12 -3.85 -13.50
CA LEU A 101 -10.85 -3.95 -14.21
C LEU A 101 -10.89 -5.01 -15.32
N GLU A 102 -11.51 -6.17 -15.05
CA GLU A 102 -11.70 -7.25 -16.04
C GLU A 102 -12.56 -6.81 -17.21
N LYS A 103 -13.64 -6.05 -16.95
CA LYS A 103 -14.52 -5.45 -17.98
C LYS A 103 -13.82 -4.33 -18.77
N GLY A 104 -12.74 -3.76 -18.27
CA GLY A 104 -12.04 -2.61 -18.88
C GLY A 104 -12.69 -1.25 -18.58
N GLU A 105 -13.56 -1.18 -17.57
CA GLU A 105 -14.19 0.09 -17.10
C GLU A 105 -13.20 0.95 -16.29
N ILE A 106 -12.16 0.31 -15.74
CA ILE A 106 -10.99 0.98 -15.16
C ILE A 106 -9.71 0.42 -15.77
N ASP A 107 -8.65 1.21 -15.82
CA ASP A 107 -7.37 0.82 -16.40
C ASP A 107 -6.42 0.22 -15.36
N VAL A 108 -6.48 0.69 -14.11
CA VAL A 108 -5.57 0.28 -13.05
C VAL A 108 -6.25 0.30 -11.68
N LEU A 109 -5.88 -0.65 -10.84
CA LEU A 109 -6.15 -0.62 -9.40
C LEU A 109 -4.88 -1.00 -8.64
N TRP A 110 -4.84 -0.73 -7.33
CA TRP A 110 -3.81 -1.24 -6.42
C TRP A 110 -4.46 -2.09 -5.35
N SER A 111 -3.88 -3.23 -5.09
CA SER A 111 -4.43 -4.16 -4.11
C SER A 111 -3.37 -5.15 -3.61
N MET A 112 -3.67 -5.78 -2.47
CA MET A 112 -2.89 -6.90 -1.99
C MET A 112 -2.99 -8.07 -2.99
N THR A 113 -1.85 -8.70 -3.31
CA THR A 113 -1.83 -9.82 -4.24
C THR A 113 -2.36 -11.10 -3.61
N SER A 114 -2.96 -11.96 -4.44
CA SER A 114 -3.26 -13.35 -4.14
C SER A 114 -3.29 -14.17 -5.43
N ILE A 115 -3.14 -15.49 -5.29
CA ILE A 115 -3.26 -16.43 -6.44
C ILE A 115 -4.55 -16.15 -7.21
N GLU A 116 -5.69 -16.03 -6.52
CA GLU A 116 -6.99 -15.75 -7.15
C GLU A 116 -6.98 -14.42 -7.91
N ARG A 117 -6.49 -13.33 -7.28
CA ARG A 117 -6.48 -12.00 -7.91
C ARG A 117 -5.60 -11.94 -9.15
N GLU A 118 -4.49 -12.68 -9.15
CA GLU A 118 -3.61 -12.77 -10.32
C GLU A 118 -4.20 -13.63 -11.45
N THR A 119 -5.25 -14.44 -11.21
CA THR A 119 -6.01 -15.06 -12.29
C THR A 119 -6.97 -14.09 -12.98
N LYS A 120 -7.47 -13.08 -12.25
CA LYS A 120 -8.42 -12.06 -12.77
C LYS A 120 -7.74 -10.89 -13.46
N ALA A 121 -6.57 -10.48 -12.96
CA ALA A 121 -5.88 -9.28 -13.40
C ALA A 121 -4.36 -9.49 -13.44
N MET A 122 -3.68 -8.76 -14.32
CA MET A 122 -2.22 -8.81 -14.48
C MET A 122 -1.54 -7.94 -13.44
N PRO A 123 -0.71 -8.51 -12.54
CA PRO A 123 0.04 -7.74 -11.57
C PRO A 123 1.29 -7.10 -12.18
N VAL A 124 1.62 -5.88 -11.77
CA VAL A 124 2.95 -5.30 -11.92
C VAL A 124 3.75 -5.65 -10.66
N ARG A 125 4.58 -6.70 -10.70
CA ARG A 125 5.21 -7.32 -9.53
C ARG A 125 6.35 -6.49 -8.91
N ILE A 126 6.06 -5.21 -8.63
CA ILE A 126 6.92 -4.33 -7.83
C ILE A 126 6.11 -3.90 -6.61
N PRO A 127 6.51 -4.32 -5.39
CA PRO A 127 5.72 -4.09 -4.18
C PRO A 127 5.74 -2.61 -3.79
N LEU A 128 4.59 -1.96 -3.92
CA LEU A 128 4.43 -0.52 -3.71
C LEU A 128 4.74 -0.08 -2.27
N LEU A 129 4.57 -0.99 -1.30
CA LEU A 129 4.84 -0.77 0.12
C LEU A 129 5.98 -1.63 0.65
N LYS A 130 6.86 -2.13 -0.22
CA LYS A 130 8.07 -2.90 0.16
C LYS A 130 7.78 -4.08 1.11
N GLY A 131 6.60 -4.71 0.99
CA GLY A 131 6.16 -5.83 1.83
C GLY A 131 5.57 -5.43 3.19
N LEU A 132 5.60 -4.16 3.58
CA LEU A 132 5.11 -3.71 4.89
C LEU A 132 3.59 -3.86 5.07
N MET A 133 2.86 -4.13 3.99
CA MET A 133 1.44 -4.48 4.09
C MET A 133 1.20 -5.73 4.95
N GLY A 134 2.13 -6.67 4.95
CA GLY A 134 2.06 -7.88 5.77
C GLY A 134 2.47 -7.72 7.22
N TYR A 135 2.85 -6.53 7.66
CA TYR A 135 3.17 -6.21 9.06
C TYR A 135 1.91 -5.67 9.73
N ARG A 136 1.29 -6.43 10.64
CA ARG A 136 -0.01 -6.11 11.23
C ARG A 136 0.09 -5.81 12.71
N VAL A 137 -0.24 -4.58 13.09
CA VAL A 137 -0.53 -4.18 14.48
C VAL A 137 -2.02 -4.40 14.77
N PHE A 138 -2.39 -4.40 16.03
CA PHE A 138 -3.78 -4.60 16.43
C PHE A 138 -4.40 -3.28 16.84
N VAL A 139 -5.54 -2.96 16.26
CA VAL A 139 -6.43 -1.92 16.79
C VAL A 139 -7.33 -2.58 17.84
N ILE A 140 -7.37 -1.99 19.03
CA ILE A 140 -8.11 -2.53 20.19
C ILE A 140 -8.83 -1.42 20.95
N ARG A 141 -9.73 -1.81 21.86
CA ARG A 141 -10.21 -0.91 22.92
C ARG A 141 -9.10 -0.67 23.96
N PRO A 142 -8.92 0.54 24.50
CA PRO A 142 -7.87 0.82 25.50
C PRO A 142 -7.95 -0.10 26.74
N SER A 143 -9.15 -0.49 27.17
CA SER A 143 -9.40 -1.42 28.30
C SER A 143 -8.76 -2.78 28.09
N GLU A 144 -8.55 -3.20 26.84
CA GLU A 144 -8.01 -4.52 26.49
C GLU A 144 -6.48 -4.57 26.48
N GLN A 145 -5.78 -3.43 26.57
CA GLN A 145 -4.32 -3.41 26.52
C GLN A 145 -3.67 -4.34 27.55
N MET A 146 -4.25 -4.41 28.77
CA MET A 146 -3.72 -5.29 29.82
C MET A 146 -3.90 -6.77 29.47
N LEU A 147 -5.04 -7.15 28.88
CA LEU A 147 -5.27 -8.50 28.37
C LEU A 147 -4.21 -8.87 27.35
N PHE A 148 -4.02 -8.05 26.32
CA PHE A 148 -3.01 -8.30 25.29
C PHE A 148 -1.59 -8.37 25.86
N THR A 149 -1.27 -7.54 26.86
CA THR A 149 0.03 -7.58 27.54
C THR A 149 0.32 -8.92 28.22
N GLN A 150 -0.72 -9.64 28.69
CA GLN A 150 -0.58 -10.94 29.34
C GLN A 150 -0.50 -12.12 28.35
N LEU A 151 -0.89 -11.91 27.08
CA LEU A 151 -0.79 -12.96 26.07
C LEU A 151 0.66 -13.09 25.58
N ASP A 152 1.23 -14.31 25.68
CA ASP A 152 2.62 -14.56 25.35
C ASP A 152 2.84 -15.49 24.15
N THR A 153 1.78 -16.03 23.58
CA THR A 153 1.88 -16.99 22.50
C THR A 153 0.93 -16.70 21.36
N THR A 154 1.27 -17.11 20.16
CA THR A 154 0.37 -17.09 19.01
C THR A 154 -0.89 -17.91 19.28
N ALA A 155 -0.76 -19.03 20.01
CA ALA A 155 -1.89 -19.87 20.39
C ALA A 155 -2.90 -19.13 21.30
N ALA A 156 -2.42 -18.28 22.21
CA ALA A 156 -3.29 -17.46 23.05
C ALA A 156 -4.03 -16.38 22.24
N LEU A 157 -3.34 -15.72 21.28
CA LEU A 157 -3.99 -14.76 20.38
C LEU A 157 -5.08 -15.38 19.51
N LYS A 158 -4.94 -16.66 19.13
CA LYS A 158 -5.94 -17.39 18.34
C LYS A 158 -7.24 -17.70 19.10
N GLN A 159 -7.27 -17.51 20.42
CA GLN A 159 -8.50 -17.63 21.22
C GLN A 159 -9.37 -16.39 21.14
N LEU A 160 -8.81 -15.26 20.70
CA LEU A 160 -9.52 -14.00 20.52
C LEU A 160 -10.10 -13.91 19.11
N VAL A 161 -11.17 -13.12 18.98
CA VAL A 161 -11.88 -12.92 17.72
C VAL A 161 -11.35 -11.67 17.02
N ALA A 162 -10.70 -11.85 15.87
CA ALA A 162 -10.33 -10.77 14.97
C ALA A 162 -11.51 -10.32 14.10
N ILE A 163 -11.47 -9.08 13.60
CA ILE A 163 -12.39 -8.58 12.56
C ILE A 163 -11.59 -8.30 11.28
N GLN A 164 -12.19 -8.60 10.11
CA GLN A 164 -11.60 -8.34 8.78
C GLN A 164 -12.68 -8.09 7.73
N GLY A 165 -12.28 -7.59 6.55
CA GLY A 165 -13.18 -7.45 5.41
C GLY A 165 -13.53 -8.78 4.75
N ASN A 166 -14.76 -8.93 4.28
CA ASN A 166 -15.27 -10.19 3.68
C ASN A 166 -14.39 -10.69 2.52
N ASP A 167 -13.94 -9.79 1.66
CA ASP A 167 -13.21 -10.06 0.42
C ASP A 167 -11.69 -9.74 0.51
N TRP A 168 -11.19 -9.51 1.75
CA TRP A 168 -9.78 -9.25 1.95
C TRP A 168 -8.97 -10.55 2.04
N PRO A 169 -7.82 -10.65 1.37
CA PRO A 169 -6.95 -11.82 1.51
C PRO A 169 -6.55 -12.11 2.95
N ASP A 170 -6.44 -11.07 3.78
CA ASP A 170 -6.13 -11.16 5.22
C ASP A 170 -7.06 -12.09 5.97
N THR A 171 -8.34 -12.09 5.62
CA THR A 171 -9.37 -12.95 6.23
C THR A 171 -9.00 -14.42 6.08
N GLN A 172 -8.65 -14.82 4.86
CA GLN A 172 -8.29 -16.22 4.59
C GLN A 172 -6.90 -16.55 5.13
N ILE A 173 -5.95 -15.61 5.12
CA ILE A 173 -4.62 -15.80 5.71
C ILE A 173 -4.75 -16.07 7.21
N LEU A 174 -5.48 -15.23 7.94
CA LEU A 174 -5.69 -15.43 9.38
C LEU A 174 -6.41 -16.74 9.67
N ALA A 175 -7.52 -17.02 8.96
CA ALA A 175 -8.28 -18.26 9.13
C ALA A 175 -7.43 -19.51 8.88
N SER A 176 -6.60 -19.51 7.81
CA SER A 176 -5.70 -20.62 7.47
C SER A 176 -4.62 -20.85 8.53
N ASN A 177 -4.27 -19.83 9.29
CA ASN A 177 -3.36 -19.92 10.44
C ASN A 177 -4.09 -20.24 11.75
N GLY A 178 -5.40 -20.52 11.72
CA GLY A 178 -6.20 -20.94 12.88
C GLY A 178 -6.65 -19.80 13.78
N PHE A 179 -6.71 -18.56 13.30
CA PHE A 179 -7.33 -17.45 14.01
C PHE A 179 -8.85 -17.47 13.84
N GLN A 180 -9.58 -17.03 14.86
CA GLN A 180 -11.02 -16.80 14.76
C GLN A 180 -11.24 -15.43 14.09
N VAL A 181 -11.91 -15.41 12.93
CA VAL A 181 -12.14 -14.19 12.18
C VAL A 181 -13.62 -13.97 11.93
N LYS A 182 -14.13 -12.82 12.38
CA LYS A 182 -15.43 -12.28 11.99
C LYS A 182 -15.24 -11.32 10.84
N THR A 183 -16.22 -11.23 9.94
CA THR A 183 -16.11 -10.38 8.76
C THR A 183 -17.30 -9.45 8.57
N THR A 184 -17.07 -8.28 7.96
CA THR A 184 -18.08 -7.37 7.44
C THR A 184 -17.60 -6.75 6.11
N GLU A 185 -18.47 -6.00 5.43
CA GLU A 185 -18.10 -5.36 4.15
C GLU A 185 -17.45 -3.99 4.36
N HIS A 186 -17.83 -3.27 5.41
CA HIS A 186 -17.47 -1.86 5.60
C HIS A 186 -16.59 -1.66 6.83
N ILE A 187 -15.56 -0.81 6.68
CA ILE A 187 -14.59 -0.56 7.75
C ILE A 187 -15.20 0.17 8.96
N ASP A 188 -16.19 1.04 8.74
CA ASP A 188 -16.96 1.71 9.81
C ASP A 188 -17.74 0.72 10.67
N GLU A 189 -18.34 -0.31 10.07
CA GLU A 189 -18.97 -1.41 10.80
C GLU A 189 -17.94 -2.22 11.59
N MET A 190 -16.74 -2.47 11.03
CA MET A 190 -15.67 -3.15 11.76
C MET A 190 -15.25 -2.38 13.00
N MET A 191 -15.06 -1.05 12.87
CA MET A 191 -14.73 -0.17 14.00
C MET A 191 -15.85 -0.17 15.05
N LEU A 192 -17.10 -0.11 14.64
CA LEU A 192 -18.26 -0.15 15.51
C LEU A 192 -18.34 -1.47 16.31
N LEU A 193 -18.17 -2.61 15.64
CA LEU A 193 -18.18 -3.92 16.29
C LEU A 193 -17.04 -4.06 17.32
N LEU A 194 -15.87 -3.50 16.99
CA LEU A 194 -14.75 -3.47 17.91
C LEU A 194 -15.02 -2.59 19.13
N GLN A 195 -15.57 -1.38 18.95
CA GLN A 195 -15.97 -0.48 20.03
C GLN A 195 -17.02 -1.10 20.95
N GLN A 196 -17.98 -1.85 20.39
CA GLN A 196 -19.03 -2.55 21.13
C GLN A 196 -18.56 -3.83 21.84
N GLY A 197 -17.30 -4.25 21.69
CA GLY A 197 -16.81 -5.49 22.28
C GLY A 197 -17.40 -6.77 21.65
N LYS A 198 -17.87 -6.70 20.42
CA LYS A 198 -18.37 -7.86 19.66
C LYS A 198 -17.26 -8.67 19.01
N VAL A 199 -16.08 -8.09 18.94
CA VAL A 199 -14.80 -8.66 18.53
C VAL A 199 -13.71 -8.08 19.43
N ASP A 200 -12.54 -8.74 19.47
CA ASP A 200 -11.49 -8.38 20.42
C ASP A 200 -10.46 -7.43 19.81
N TYR A 201 -10.12 -7.60 18.54
CA TYR A 201 -9.11 -6.80 17.88
C TYR A 201 -9.29 -6.75 16.35
N PHE A 202 -8.67 -5.74 15.74
CA PHE A 202 -8.64 -5.54 14.31
C PHE A 202 -7.21 -5.47 13.82
N PRO A 203 -6.65 -6.55 13.22
CA PRO A 203 -5.32 -6.54 12.64
C PRO A 203 -5.27 -5.62 11.41
N ARG A 204 -4.51 -4.52 11.50
CA ARG A 204 -4.32 -3.56 10.40
C ARG A 204 -2.86 -3.45 10.01
N SER A 205 -2.61 -3.17 8.73
CA SER A 205 -1.25 -2.91 8.30
C SER A 205 -0.65 -1.74 9.07
N VAL A 206 0.64 -1.85 9.39
CA VAL A 206 1.40 -0.72 9.95
C VAL A 206 1.33 0.51 9.05
N MET A 207 1.09 0.33 7.75
CA MET A 207 0.98 1.41 6.78
C MET A 207 -0.41 2.09 6.77
N GLU A 208 -1.40 1.53 7.47
CA GLU A 208 -2.79 1.99 7.49
C GLU A 208 -3.25 2.40 8.89
N ALA A 209 -2.86 1.65 9.92
CA ALA A 209 -3.46 1.68 11.24
C ALA A 209 -3.48 3.07 11.90
N TRP A 210 -2.40 3.85 11.78
CA TRP A 210 -2.33 5.16 12.44
C TRP A 210 -3.18 6.23 11.74
N SER A 211 -3.24 6.24 10.41
CA SER A 211 -4.13 7.16 9.67
C SER A 211 -5.59 6.79 9.88
N GLU A 212 -5.93 5.50 9.93
CA GLU A 212 -7.30 5.05 10.18
C GLU A 212 -7.79 5.43 11.58
N LEU A 213 -6.92 5.46 12.59
CA LEU A 213 -7.29 5.92 13.93
C LEU A 213 -7.57 7.44 14.03
N GLN A 214 -7.26 8.23 12.98
CA GLN A 214 -7.65 9.64 12.93
C GLN A 214 -9.11 9.83 12.47
N ARG A 215 -9.75 8.79 11.97
CA ARG A 215 -11.14 8.83 11.50
C ARG A 215 -12.10 8.98 12.68
N ASP A 216 -13.24 9.61 12.44
CA ASP A 216 -14.27 9.82 13.46
C ASP A 216 -14.88 8.51 13.98
N ASP A 217 -15.02 7.52 13.12
CA ASP A 217 -15.53 6.18 13.45
C ASP A 217 -14.55 5.32 14.26
N ALA A 218 -13.27 5.69 14.32
CA ALA A 218 -12.24 5.01 15.12
C ALA A 218 -12.02 5.64 16.51
N LYS A 219 -12.81 6.66 16.90
CA LYS A 219 -12.65 7.34 18.19
C LYS A 219 -12.70 6.37 19.37
N GLY A 220 -11.74 6.53 20.28
CA GLY A 220 -11.64 5.69 21.47
C GLY A 220 -10.95 4.35 21.25
N LEU A 221 -10.48 4.04 20.05
CA LEU A 221 -9.64 2.88 19.77
C LEU A 221 -8.15 3.28 19.80
N VAL A 222 -7.27 2.30 20.04
CA VAL A 222 -5.81 2.49 20.13
C VAL A 222 -5.06 1.37 19.43
N ILE A 223 -3.78 1.61 19.13
CA ILE A 223 -2.86 0.56 18.67
C ILE A 223 -2.34 -0.20 19.90
N GLU A 224 -2.51 -1.50 19.89
CA GLU A 224 -1.92 -2.43 20.84
C GLU A 224 -0.40 -2.37 20.80
N GLN A 225 0.29 -2.45 21.95
CA GLN A 225 1.71 -2.09 22.03
C GLN A 225 2.68 -3.28 22.03
N LYS A 226 2.21 -4.51 22.24
CA LYS A 226 3.07 -5.69 22.46
C LYS A 226 3.24 -6.56 21.22
N HIS A 227 2.20 -6.74 20.40
CA HIS A 227 2.19 -7.76 19.36
C HIS A 227 2.37 -7.18 17.95
N LEU A 228 2.92 -8.02 17.06
CA LEU A 228 3.02 -7.76 15.63
C LEU A 228 2.86 -9.09 14.89
N LEU A 229 1.84 -9.22 14.04
CA LEU A 229 1.77 -10.32 13.08
C LEU A 229 2.58 -9.96 11.84
N ILE A 230 3.29 -10.95 11.28
CA ILE A 230 4.03 -10.79 10.02
C ILE A 230 3.73 -11.97 9.12
N TYR A 231 3.30 -11.70 7.89
CA TYR A 231 3.18 -12.67 6.81
C TYR A 231 3.62 -12.07 5.48
N PRO A 232 4.25 -12.87 4.58
CA PRO A 232 4.71 -12.36 3.30
C PRO A 232 3.52 -11.97 2.42
N THR A 233 3.53 -10.75 1.90
CA THR A 233 2.56 -10.25 0.93
C THR A 233 3.07 -9.00 0.22
N ALA A 234 2.38 -8.59 -0.84
CA ALA A 234 2.67 -7.35 -1.56
C ALA A 234 1.38 -6.64 -1.98
N ILE A 235 1.44 -5.32 -2.06
CA ILE A 235 0.50 -4.51 -2.84
C ILE A 235 1.15 -4.21 -4.18
N TYR A 236 0.42 -4.48 -5.25
CA TYR A 236 0.80 -4.20 -6.62
C TYR A 236 -0.20 -3.28 -7.31
N PHE A 237 0.23 -2.63 -8.39
CA PHE A 237 -0.70 -2.21 -9.42
C PHE A 237 -1.14 -3.44 -10.22
N PHE A 238 -2.44 -3.50 -10.49
CA PHE A 238 -3.06 -4.48 -11.38
C PHE A 238 -3.66 -3.78 -12.57
N VAL A 239 -3.56 -4.39 -13.74
CA VAL A 239 -4.19 -3.96 -14.98
C VAL A 239 -5.00 -5.11 -15.57
N ASN A 240 -5.88 -4.80 -16.54
CA ASN A 240 -6.60 -5.86 -17.25
C ASN A 240 -5.62 -6.90 -17.84
N GLN A 241 -5.95 -8.18 -17.77
CA GLN A 241 -5.12 -9.29 -18.28
C GLN A 241 -4.65 -9.10 -19.73
N ASN A 242 -5.46 -8.42 -20.56
CA ASN A 242 -5.17 -8.16 -21.96
C ASN A 242 -4.35 -6.86 -22.16
N ASN A 243 -4.16 -6.03 -21.13
CA ASN A 243 -3.45 -4.75 -21.24
C ASN A 243 -1.95 -4.87 -20.88
N GLN A 244 -1.26 -5.79 -21.55
CA GLN A 244 0.18 -6.02 -21.36
C GLN A 244 1.02 -4.76 -21.62
N VAL A 245 0.54 -3.86 -22.48
CA VAL A 245 1.24 -2.61 -22.79
C VAL A 245 1.28 -1.70 -21.56
N LEU A 246 0.16 -1.51 -20.87
CA LEU A 246 0.13 -0.69 -19.65
C LEU A 246 0.93 -1.36 -18.52
N ALA A 247 0.78 -2.68 -18.32
CA ALA A 247 1.58 -3.42 -17.34
C ALA A 247 3.07 -3.17 -17.52
N ARG A 248 3.57 -3.32 -18.77
CA ARG A 248 4.99 -3.10 -19.07
C ARG A 248 5.41 -1.65 -18.89
N GLN A 249 4.56 -0.67 -19.24
CA GLN A 249 4.84 0.75 -19.02
C GLN A 249 5.01 1.05 -17.51
N LEU A 250 4.10 0.55 -16.70
CA LEU A 250 4.16 0.72 -15.23
C LEU A 250 5.39 0.02 -14.64
N GLU A 251 5.71 -1.19 -15.11
CA GLU A 251 6.92 -1.90 -14.66
C GLU A 251 8.20 -1.13 -14.99
N ILE A 252 8.36 -0.67 -16.24
CA ILE A 252 9.51 0.13 -16.66
C ILE A 252 9.62 1.40 -15.81
N GLY A 253 8.51 2.11 -15.62
CA GLY A 253 8.51 3.34 -14.84
C GLY A 253 8.87 3.13 -13.37
N LEU A 254 8.33 2.09 -12.72
CA LEU A 254 8.67 1.75 -11.34
C LEU A 254 10.13 1.32 -11.20
N ARG A 255 10.67 0.52 -12.14
CA ARG A 255 12.10 0.14 -12.12
C ARG A 255 13.00 1.35 -12.28
N ASN A 256 12.71 2.23 -13.23
CA ASN A 256 13.46 3.48 -13.41
C ASN A 256 13.37 4.37 -12.16
N ALA A 257 12.22 4.41 -11.50
CA ALA A 257 12.05 5.15 -10.25
C ALA A 257 12.84 4.53 -9.08
N ILE A 258 13.00 3.21 -9.04
CA ILE A 258 13.87 2.52 -8.09
C ILE A 258 15.32 2.85 -8.38
N ASP A 259 15.76 2.73 -9.64
CA ASP A 259 17.14 2.94 -10.06
C ASP A 259 17.62 4.37 -9.81
N ASP A 260 16.78 5.38 -10.03
CA ASP A 260 17.12 6.80 -9.77
C ASP A 260 16.80 7.26 -8.33
N GLY A 261 16.26 6.37 -7.49
CA GLY A 261 15.91 6.60 -6.09
C GLY A 261 14.65 7.45 -5.88
N SER A 262 13.88 7.79 -6.93
CA SER A 262 12.64 8.58 -6.78
C SER A 262 11.52 7.77 -6.12
N PHE A 263 11.48 6.45 -6.32
CA PHE A 263 10.59 5.54 -5.59
C PHE A 263 10.83 5.66 -4.07
N ASP A 264 12.07 5.54 -3.64
CA ASP A 264 12.45 5.60 -2.23
C ASP A 264 12.22 6.98 -1.62
N ARG A 265 12.45 8.03 -2.40
CA ARG A 265 12.12 9.40 -1.98
C ARG A 265 10.62 9.59 -1.77
N LEU A 266 9.79 9.13 -2.70
CA LEU A 266 8.32 9.19 -2.56
C LEU A 266 7.85 8.38 -1.35
N PHE A 267 8.35 7.17 -1.18
CA PHE A 267 8.05 6.30 -0.06
C PHE A 267 8.43 6.93 1.28
N SER A 268 9.67 7.41 1.42
CA SER A 268 10.21 7.93 2.69
C SER A 268 9.68 9.32 3.06
N ASN A 269 9.28 10.13 2.07
CA ASN A 269 8.75 11.48 2.30
C ASN A 269 7.25 11.49 2.60
N ASN A 270 6.55 10.36 2.43
CA ASN A 270 5.15 10.29 2.82
C ASN A 270 5.00 10.49 4.34
N PRO A 271 4.17 11.43 4.81
CA PRO A 271 4.01 11.71 6.24
C PRO A 271 3.59 10.49 7.05
N ASN A 272 2.64 9.69 6.54
CA ASN A 272 2.18 8.47 7.21
C ASN A 272 3.31 7.45 7.36
N HIS A 273 4.11 7.24 6.32
CA HIS A 273 5.20 6.27 6.39
C HIS A 273 6.24 6.71 7.44
N ARG A 274 6.56 8.01 7.53
CA ARG A 274 7.43 8.54 8.58
C ARG A 274 6.85 8.32 9.98
N GLU A 275 5.56 8.57 10.16
CA GLU A 275 4.86 8.34 11.43
C GLU A 275 4.92 6.86 11.84
N VAL A 276 4.69 5.94 10.90
CA VAL A 276 4.81 4.49 11.13
C VAL A 276 6.18 4.14 11.69
N PHE A 277 7.25 4.58 11.04
CA PHE A 277 8.62 4.26 11.48
C PHE A 277 8.98 4.86 12.84
N GLN A 278 8.37 5.97 13.23
CA GLN A 278 8.57 6.59 14.54
C GLN A 278 7.78 5.86 15.65
N ARG A 279 6.59 5.31 15.33
CA ARG A 279 5.66 4.76 16.33
C ARG A 279 5.66 3.25 16.43
N LEU A 280 6.11 2.53 15.40
CA LEU A 280 6.01 1.07 15.33
C LEU A 280 6.74 0.36 16.48
N ASN A 281 7.91 0.88 16.90
CA ASN A 281 8.74 0.30 17.96
C ASN A 281 8.95 -1.21 17.78
N ILE A 282 9.32 -1.63 16.58
CA ILE A 282 9.38 -3.04 16.17
C ILE A 282 10.25 -3.89 17.09
N ASP A 283 11.34 -3.30 17.63
CA ASP A 283 12.31 -4.01 18.48
C ASP A 283 11.71 -4.42 19.85
N THR A 284 10.61 -3.78 20.26
CA THR A 284 9.93 -4.10 21.53
C THR A 284 8.71 -4.99 21.34
N ARG A 285 8.31 -5.24 20.10
CA ARG A 285 7.13 -6.06 19.82
C ARG A 285 7.45 -7.54 19.74
N LYS A 286 6.51 -8.33 20.23
CA LYS A 286 6.51 -9.78 20.06
C LYS A 286 6.01 -10.12 18.67
N ILE A 287 6.89 -10.69 17.86
CA ILE A 287 6.61 -11.02 16.47
C ILE A 287 5.97 -12.41 16.39
N HIS A 288 4.86 -12.50 15.66
CA HIS A 288 4.15 -13.71 15.31
C HIS A 288 4.20 -13.88 13.79
N VAL A 289 4.98 -14.82 13.30
CA VAL A 289 5.09 -15.11 11.87
C VAL A 289 4.01 -16.08 11.44
N LEU A 290 3.27 -15.74 10.40
CA LEU A 290 2.22 -16.55 9.80
C LEU A 290 2.59 -16.95 8.38
N ASP A 291 2.08 -18.09 7.94
CA ASP A 291 2.14 -18.51 6.55
C ASP A 291 1.09 -17.76 5.72
N ASN A 292 1.41 -17.49 4.47
CA ASN A 292 0.44 -16.97 3.51
C ASN A 292 0.20 -17.99 2.39
N PRO A 293 -0.84 -18.82 2.49
CA PRO A 293 -1.14 -19.83 1.46
C PRO A 293 -1.68 -19.23 0.16
N LEU A 294 -2.04 -17.93 0.17
CA LEU A 294 -2.55 -17.22 -1.01
C LEU A 294 -1.44 -16.53 -1.80
N LEU A 295 -0.20 -16.56 -1.30
CA LEU A 295 0.91 -15.83 -1.94
C LEU A 295 1.26 -16.48 -3.28
N PRO A 296 1.21 -15.73 -4.41
CA PRO A 296 1.65 -16.25 -5.68
C PRO A 296 3.14 -16.65 -5.64
N PRO A 297 3.52 -17.81 -6.21
CA PRO A 297 4.90 -18.28 -6.23
C PRO A 297 5.89 -17.29 -6.86
N GLU A 298 5.41 -16.48 -7.80
CA GLU A 298 6.17 -15.48 -8.53
C GLU A 298 6.41 -14.18 -7.74
N THR A 299 5.81 -14.05 -6.54
CA THR A 299 6.05 -12.89 -5.69
C THR A 299 7.52 -12.81 -5.29
N PRO A 300 8.25 -11.72 -5.62
CA PRO A 300 9.71 -11.67 -5.46
C PRO A 300 10.14 -11.38 -4.01
N ILE A 301 9.63 -12.13 -3.01
CA ILE A 301 9.89 -11.90 -1.57
C ILE A 301 11.36 -12.03 -1.18
N LYS A 302 12.18 -12.70 -2.00
CA LYS A 302 13.62 -12.87 -1.77
C LYS A 302 14.43 -11.69 -2.25
N ASP A 303 13.85 -10.81 -3.06
CA ASP A 303 14.52 -9.62 -3.56
C ASP A 303 14.54 -8.52 -2.49
N LYS A 304 15.70 -8.40 -1.84
CA LYS A 304 15.90 -7.42 -0.75
C LYS A 304 15.92 -5.96 -1.23
N SER A 305 16.00 -5.71 -2.52
CA SER A 305 15.87 -4.36 -3.08
C SER A 305 14.41 -3.91 -3.09
N LEU A 306 13.48 -4.88 -3.17
CA LEU A 306 12.05 -4.65 -3.26
C LEU A 306 11.32 -4.83 -1.92
N PHE A 307 11.84 -5.64 -1.00
CA PHE A 307 11.19 -5.98 0.26
C PHE A 307 12.03 -5.59 1.47
N PHE A 308 11.39 -5.06 2.49
CA PHE A 308 11.95 -5.03 3.83
C PHE A 308 11.87 -6.44 4.45
N GLY A 309 13.03 -7.02 4.72
CA GLY A 309 13.33 -8.20 5.50
C GLY A 309 12.24 -9.25 5.80
N TYR A 310 12.06 -10.17 4.86
CA TYR A 310 11.50 -11.50 5.17
C TYR A 310 12.63 -12.51 5.36
#